data_6c662570a23dcf06f784df37248120af
#
_entry.id   6c662570a23dcf06f784df37248120af
#
_cell.length_a   1.000
_cell.length_b   1.000
_cell.length_c   1.000
_cell.angle_alpha   90.00
_cell.angle_beta   90.00
_cell.angle_gamma   90.00
#
_symmetry.space_group_name_H-M   'P 1'
#
loop_
_entity.id
_entity.type
_entity.pdbx_description
1 polymer ?
#
loop_
_entity_poly.entity_id
_entity_poly.type
_entity_poly.pdbx_seq_one_letter_code
_entity_poly.pdbx_strand_id
1 'polypeptide(L)'
;MKKEKIILKNDQESRTIYGSVWVPEGKPVAVLQLIHGMTEYIDRYDEFATYFTNLGYLVCGFDLESHGRAAHQEIHGLYIDHWNNLIEDVELFRSEMHHQYPEIPYVMLGFSLGSFILRSHQCIYPEAADKLIYVGTGQP
;
A
#
# COMPACT_ATOMS: atom_id res chain seq x y z
N MET A 1 -2.64 -8.31 -18.43
CA MET A 1 -2.53 -8.01 -17.00
C MET A 1 -2.17 -9.25 -16.22
N LYS A 2 -1.30 -9.13 -15.25
CA LYS A 2 -0.88 -10.22 -14.36
C LYS A 2 -1.00 -9.75 -12.93
N LYS A 3 -1.61 -10.55 -12.05
CA LYS A 3 -1.66 -10.27 -10.61
C LYS A 3 -0.66 -11.15 -9.89
N GLU A 4 0.20 -10.55 -9.10
CA GLU A 4 1.22 -11.24 -8.32
C GLU A 4 0.99 -11.01 -6.83
N LYS A 5 1.37 -12.00 -6.03
CA LYS A 5 1.42 -11.88 -4.57
C LYS A 5 2.86 -11.58 -4.16
N ILE A 6 3.02 -10.73 -3.16
CA ILE A 6 4.32 -10.43 -2.59
C ILE A 6 4.23 -10.52 -1.07
N ILE A 7 5.25 -11.13 -0.47
CA ILE A 7 5.36 -11.26 0.98
C ILE A 7 6.69 -10.65 1.40
N LEU A 8 6.62 -9.64 2.26
CA LEU A 8 7.80 -8.98 2.81
C LEU A 8 7.84 -9.20 4.33
N LYS A 9 9.04 -9.33 4.86
CA LYS A 9 9.23 -9.44 6.31
C LYS A 9 10.00 -8.24 6.83
N ASN A 10 9.48 -7.64 7.89
CA ASN A 10 10.20 -6.67 8.67
C ASN A 10 10.96 -7.42 9.75
N ASP A 11 12.26 -7.68 9.50
CA ASP A 11 13.10 -8.51 10.37
C ASP A 11 13.27 -7.92 11.78
N GLN A 12 13.18 -6.60 11.91
CA GLN A 12 13.36 -5.92 13.20
C GLN A 12 12.17 -6.08 14.13
N GLU A 13 10.97 -6.24 13.58
CA GLU A 13 9.74 -6.26 14.36
C GLU A 13 8.89 -7.51 14.15
N SER A 14 9.42 -8.50 13.43
CA SER A 14 8.77 -9.79 13.17
C SER A 14 7.41 -9.69 12.51
N ARG A 15 7.15 -8.58 11.78
CA ARG A 15 5.90 -8.41 11.05
C ARG A 15 6.05 -8.92 9.62
N THR A 16 4.98 -9.54 9.13
CA THR A 16 4.89 -10.00 7.75
C THR A 16 3.90 -9.12 7.00
N ILE A 17 4.32 -8.61 5.84
CA ILE A 17 3.51 -7.78 4.96
C ILE A 17 3.04 -8.63 3.79
N TYR A 18 1.73 -8.69 3.60
CA TYR A 18 1.08 -9.45 2.52
C TYR A 18 0.56 -8.46 1.47
N GLY A 19 1.21 -8.43 0.32
CA GLY A 19 0.89 -7.50 -0.73
C GLY A 19 0.34 -8.15 -2.00
N SER A 20 -0.23 -7.31 -2.85
CA SER A 20 -0.68 -7.67 -4.19
C SER A 20 -0.15 -6.66 -5.18
N VAL A 21 0.24 -7.13 -6.35
CA VAL A 21 0.76 -6.29 -7.43
C VAL A 21 0.01 -6.66 -8.70
N TRP A 22 -0.61 -5.66 -9.33
CA TRP A 22 -1.28 -5.80 -10.62
C TRP A 22 -0.35 -5.21 -11.68
N VAL A 23 0.20 -6.10 -12.51
CA VAL A 23 1.24 -5.74 -13.48
C VAL A 23 0.61 -5.55 -14.85
N PRO A 24 0.78 -4.37 -15.50
CA PRO A 24 0.26 -4.15 -16.83
C PRO A 24 1.05 -4.91 -17.88
N GLU A 25 0.50 -5.01 -19.10
CA GLU A 25 1.26 -5.46 -20.25
C GLU A 25 2.26 -4.37 -20.63
N GLY A 26 3.50 -4.78 -20.92
CA GLY A 26 4.56 -3.85 -21.28
C GLY A 26 5.14 -3.07 -20.10
N LYS A 27 5.88 -2.03 -20.39
CA LYS A 27 6.52 -1.22 -19.38
C LYS A 27 5.49 -0.32 -18.67
N PRO A 28 5.39 -0.38 -17.32
CA PRO A 28 4.46 0.48 -16.60
C PRO A 28 4.77 1.97 -16.82
N VAL A 29 3.72 2.78 -16.93
CA VAL A 29 3.86 4.25 -17.05
C VAL A 29 4.13 4.92 -15.69
N ALA A 30 3.66 4.30 -14.62
CA ALA A 30 3.88 4.77 -13.24
C ALA A 30 3.53 3.64 -12.27
N VAL A 31 4.01 3.75 -11.04
CA VAL A 31 3.55 2.91 -9.93
C VAL A 31 2.46 3.66 -9.19
N LEU A 32 1.35 2.99 -8.90
CA LEU A 32 0.27 3.50 -8.06
C LEU A 32 0.14 2.58 -6.85
N GLN A 33 0.65 3.04 -5.72
CA GLN A 33 0.52 2.31 -4.45
C GLN A 33 -0.72 2.76 -3.71
N LEU A 34 -1.55 1.79 -3.31
CA LEU A 34 -2.77 2.00 -2.55
C LEU A 34 -2.55 1.71 -1.08
N ILE A 35 -3.13 2.53 -0.21
CA ILE A 35 -3.20 2.30 1.23
C ILE A 35 -4.67 2.27 1.60
N HIS A 36 -5.18 1.08 1.94
CA HIS A 36 -6.61 0.90 2.17
C HIS A 36 -7.08 1.49 3.51
N GLY A 37 -8.40 1.57 3.67
CA GLY A 37 -9.01 2.08 4.88
C GLY A 37 -9.28 1.01 5.93
N MET A 38 -9.90 1.44 7.03
CA MET A 38 -10.27 0.56 8.14
C MET A 38 -11.28 -0.48 7.69
N THR A 39 -11.13 -1.72 8.17
CA THR A 39 -11.99 -2.86 7.86
C THR A 39 -11.99 -3.29 6.38
N GLU A 40 -11.03 -2.80 5.62
CA GLU A 40 -10.84 -3.23 4.24
C GLU A 40 -9.66 -4.21 4.14
N TYR A 41 -9.28 -4.54 2.93
CA TYR A 41 -8.09 -5.33 2.59
C TYR A 41 -7.71 -5.00 1.15
N ILE A 42 -6.46 -5.26 0.77
CA ILE A 42 -5.96 -4.76 -0.51
C ILE A 42 -6.67 -5.40 -1.72
N ASP A 43 -7.03 -6.67 -1.66
CA ASP A 43 -7.68 -7.35 -2.79
C ASP A 43 -9.11 -6.86 -3.05
N ARG A 44 -9.69 -6.09 -2.12
CA ARG A 44 -10.96 -5.41 -2.36
C ARG A 44 -10.88 -4.40 -3.51
N TYR A 45 -9.66 -3.95 -3.82
CA TYR A 45 -9.39 -3.01 -4.90
C TYR A 45 -9.14 -3.67 -6.26
N ASP A 46 -9.46 -4.96 -6.42
CA ASP A 46 -9.23 -5.68 -7.68
C ASP A 46 -9.84 -4.97 -8.89
N GLU A 47 -11.08 -4.51 -8.80
CA GLU A 47 -11.75 -3.82 -9.90
C GLU A 47 -11.08 -2.49 -10.22
N PHE A 48 -10.82 -1.69 -9.20
CA PHE A 48 -10.11 -0.42 -9.31
C PHE A 48 -8.71 -0.63 -9.92
N ALA A 49 -7.96 -1.58 -9.38
CA ALA A 49 -6.62 -1.88 -9.84
C ALA A 49 -6.60 -2.38 -11.29
N THR A 50 -7.55 -3.22 -11.65
CA THR A 50 -7.68 -3.73 -13.03
C THR A 50 -7.92 -2.58 -14.00
N TYR A 51 -8.78 -1.64 -13.65
CA TYR A 51 -9.05 -0.46 -14.48
C TYR A 51 -7.76 0.31 -14.77
N PHE A 52 -7.01 0.66 -13.73
CA PHE A 52 -5.78 1.43 -13.90
C PHE A 52 -4.65 0.62 -14.54
N THR A 53 -4.58 -0.67 -14.27
CA THR A 53 -3.59 -1.54 -14.90
C THR A 53 -3.83 -1.63 -16.41
N ASN A 54 -5.08 -1.65 -16.84
CA ASN A 54 -5.41 -1.62 -18.26
C ASN A 54 -5.03 -0.30 -18.93
N LEU A 55 -4.83 0.77 -18.14
CA LEU A 55 -4.33 2.05 -18.64
C LEU A 55 -2.79 2.15 -18.60
N GLY A 56 -2.12 1.09 -18.19
CA GLY A 56 -0.65 1.02 -18.18
C GLY A 56 0.00 1.28 -16.83
N TYR A 57 -0.77 1.44 -15.75
CA TYR A 57 -0.22 1.64 -14.40
C TYR A 57 0.08 0.30 -13.75
N LEU A 58 1.20 0.23 -13.02
CA LEU A 58 1.41 -0.85 -12.08
C LEU A 58 0.72 -0.45 -10.77
N VAL A 59 -0.29 -1.21 -10.37
CA VAL A 59 -1.02 -0.94 -9.13
C VAL A 59 -0.56 -1.92 -8.07
N CYS A 60 -0.36 -1.47 -6.85
CA CYS A 60 0.14 -2.31 -5.77
C CYS A 60 -0.35 -1.82 -4.41
N GLY A 61 -0.23 -2.68 -3.42
CA GLY A 61 -0.55 -2.36 -2.05
C GLY A 61 -0.50 -3.61 -1.19
N PHE A 62 -0.76 -3.45 0.09
CA PHE A 62 -0.69 -4.56 1.04
C PHE A 62 -1.79 -4.45 2.10
N ASP A 63 -2.03 -5.56 2.78
CA ASP A 63 -2.98 -5.61 3.89
C ASP A 63 -2.35 -4.98 5.13
N LEU A 64 -2.96 -3.90 5.64
CA LEU A 64 -2.51 -3.24 6.86
C LEU A 64 -2.53 -4.21 8.04
N GLU A 65 -1.74 -3.92 9.07
CA GLU A 65 -1.72 -4.70 10.30
C GLU A 65 -3.14 -5.03 10.77
N SER A 66 -3.38 -6.27 11.15
CA SER A 66 -4.66 -6.84 11.59
C SER A 66 -5.78 -6.87 10.54
N HIS A 67 -5.47 -6.56 9.29
CA HIS A 67 -6.44 -6.57 8.18
C HIS A 67 -6.12 -7.68 7.19
N GLY A 68 -7.14 -8.19 6.51
CA GLY A 68 -6.98 -9.17 5.43
C GLY A 68 -6.11 -10.35 5.85
N ARG A 69 -5.08 -10.63 5.06
CA ARG A 69 -4.13 -11.73 5.31
C ARG A 69 -3.24 -11.50 6.53
N ALA A 70 -3.14 -10.26 7.00
CA ALA A 70 -2.40 -9.91 8.22
C ALA A 70 -3.24 -10.04 9.49
N ALA A 71 -4.52 -10.44 9.39
CA ALA A 71 -5.39 -10.61 10.53
C ALA A 71 -4.96 -11.81 11.36
N HIS A 72 -4.96 -11.63 12.69
CA HIS A 72 -4.68 -12.71 13.65
C HIS A 72 -5.99 -13.34 14.06
N GLN A 73 -6.08 -14.68 13.96
CA GLN A 73 -7.30 -15.43 14.31
C GLN A 73 -7.70 -15.28 15.78
N GLU A 74 -6.74 -14.98 16.63
CA GLU A 74 -6.95 -14.86 18.08
C GLU A 74 -7.43 -13.47 18.51
N ILE A 75 -7.35 -12.50 17.62
CA ILE A 75 -7.74 -11.12 17.90
C ILE A 75 -8.99 -10.81 17.07
N HIS A 76 -10.11 -10.67 17.76
CA HIS A 76 -11.36 -10.27 17.12
C HIS A 76 -11.40 -8.75 17.00
N GLY A 77 -11.45 -8.26 15.76
CA GLY A 77 -11.53 -6.83 15.45
C GLY A 77 -10.19 -6.24 15.06
N LEU A 78 -10.18 -4.93 14.96
CA LEU A 78 -8.99 -4.19 14.52
C LEU A 78 -8.01 -4.03 15.66
N TYR A 79 -6.78 -4.40 15.41
CA TYR A 79 -5.69 -4.21 16.34
C TYR A 79 -4.52 -3.53 15.63
N ILE A 80 -4.13 -2.38 16.17
CA ILE A 80 -2.95 -1.66 15.72
C ILE A 80 -2.10 -1.43 16.95
N ASP A 81 -0.92 -2.05 16.98
CA ASP A 81 -0.04 -1.97 18.12
C ASP A 81 0.54 -0.55 18.28
N HIS A 82 1.16 -0.06 17.21
CA HIS A 82 1.72 1.30 17.19
C HIS A 82 1.46 1.97 15.84
N TRP A 83 1.08 3.25 15.88
CA TRP A 83 0.88 4.04 14.66
C TRP A 83 2.11 4.02 13.75
N ASN A 84 3.30 4.12 14.33
CA ASN A 84 4.54 4.10 13.56
C ASN A 84 4.75 2.81 12.79
N ASN A 85 4.23 1.68 13.26
CA ASN A 85 4.32 0.41 12.55
C ASN A 85 3.63 0.49 11.18
N LEU A 86 2.48 1.16 11.11
CA LEU A 86 1.77 1.36 9.86
C LEU A 86 2.60 2.17 8.86
N ILE A 87 3.26 3.22 9.35
CA ILE A 87 4.11 4.08 8.52
C ILE A 87 5.33 3.32 8.02
N GLU A 88 5.98 2.56 8.90
CA GLU A 88 7.15 1.77 8.55
C GLU A 88 6.81 0.67 7.54
N ASP A 89 5.66 0.02 7.69
CA ASP A 89 5.20 -1.00 6.74
C ASP A 89 4.94 -0.39 5.36
N VAL A 90 4.33 0.80 5.31
CA VAL A 90 4.12 1.53 4.06
C VAL A 90 5.45 1.84 3.39
N GLU A 91 6.44 2.30 4.16
CA GLU A 91 7.75 2.63 3.61
C GLU A 91 8.51 1.40 3.14
N LEU A 92 8.46 0.31 3.88
CA LEU A 92 9.09 -0.95 3.48
C LEU A 92 8.53 -1.43 2.14
N PHE A 93 7.21 -1.42 1.99
CA PHE A 93 6.55 -1.83 0.75
C PHE A 93 6.89 -0.87 -0.40
N ARG A 94 6.80 0.45 -0.16
CA ARG A 94 7.16 1.45 -1.15
C ARG A 94 8.61 1.29 -1.63
N SER A 95 9.53 1.11 -0.69
CA SER A 95 10.95 0.94 -1.00
C SER A 95 11.19 -0.28 -1.88
N GLU A 96 10.51 -1.39 -1.61
CA GLU A 96 10.61 -2.61 -2.42
C GLU A 96 10.08 -2.37 -3.84
N MET A 97 8.93 -1.72 -3.96
CA MET A 97 8.35 -1.42 -5.28
C MET A 97 9.23 -0.45 -6.06
N HIS A 98 9.76 0.56 -5.40
CA HIS A 98 10.68 1.51 -6.03
C HIS A 98 11.96 0.82 -6.50
N HIS A 99 12.46 -0.13 -5.72
CA HIS A 99 13.65 -0.91 -6.10
C HIS A 99 13.41 -1.73 -7.37
N GLN A 100 12.20 -2.30 -7.50
CA GLN A 100 11.85 -3.08 -8.69
C GLN A 100 11.55 -2.22 -9.91
N TYR A 101 11.06 -0.98 -9.71
CA TYR A 101 10.65 -0.06 -10.79
C TYR A 101 11.23 1.34 -10.54
N PRO A 102 12.57 1.50 -10.65
CA PRO A 102 13.23 2.72 -10.14
C PRO A 102 13.08 3.97 -11.00
N GLU A 103 12.75 3.83 -12.30
CA GLU A 103 12.84 4.94 -13.25
C GLU A 103 11.49 5.50 -13.70
N ILE A 104 10.41 5.12 -13.04
CA ILE A 104 9.08 5.59 -13.38
C ILE A 104 8.46 6.36 -12.23
N PRO A 105 7.52 7.29 -12.52
CA PRO A 105 6.86 8.04 -11.46
C PRO A 105 6.20 7.13 -10.43
N TYR A 106 6.21 7.58 -9.19
CA TYR A 106 5.62 6.86 -8.05
C TYR A 106 4.48 7.68 -7.48
N VAL A 107 3.28 7.13 -7.49
CA VAL A 107 2.07 7.78 -6.99
C VAL A 107 1.54 6.97 -5.80
N MET A 108 1.17 7.65 -4.73
CA MET A 108 0.59 7.00 -3.56
C MET A 108 -0.82 7.54 -3.32
N LEU A 109 -1.76 6.63 -3.09
CA LEU A 109 -3.16 6.94 -2.81
C LEU A 109 -3.55 6.32 -1.49
N GLY A 110 -4.06 7.13 -0.56
CA GLY A 110 -4.60 6.67 0.72
C GLY A 110 -6.08 6.96 0.83
N PHE A 111 -6.85 5.95 1.24
CA PHE A 111 -8.29 6.06 1.42
C PHE A 111 -8.67 5.98 2.90
N SER A 112 -9.41 6.97 3.41
CA SER A 112 -9.90 7.02 4.79
C SER A 112 -8.75 6.86 5.79
N LEU A 113 -8.70 5.79 6.59
CA LEU A 113 -7.56 5.51 7.47
C LEU A 113 -6.24 5.54 6.70
N GLY A 114 -6.22 4.98 5.50
CA GLY A 114 -5.04 4.99 4.63
C GLY A 114 -4.58 6.41 4.27
N SER A 115 -5.52 7.37 4.17
CA SER A 115 -5.16 8.77 3.91
C SER A 115 -4.43 9.40 5.10
N PHE A 116 -4.80 9.06 6.33
CA PHE A 116 -4.09 9.54 7.52
C PHE A 116 -2.71 8.91 7.64
N ILE A 117 -2.60 7.62 7.33
CA ILE A 117 -1.31 6.94 7.30
C ILE A 117 -0.39 7.59 6.26
N LEU A 118 -0.92 7.87 5.07
CA LEU A 118 -0.16 8.51 3.99
C LEU A 118 0.32 9.91 4.40
N ARG A 119 -0.52 10.67 5.08
CA ARG A 119 -0.15 12.01 5.56
C ARG A 119 1.01 11.94 6.57
N SER A 120 0.94 10.99 7.49
CA SER A 120 2.04 10.76 8.46
C SER A 120 3.31 10.28 7.77
N HIS A 121 3.17 9.37 6.81
CA HIS A 121 4.29 8.89 6.00
C HIS A 121 4.96 10.04 5.22
N GLN A 122 4.17 10.93 4.63
CA GLN A 122 4.66 12.10 3.90
C GLN A 122 5.51 13.01 4.80
N CYS A 123 5.11 13.17 6.05
CA CYS A 123 5.85 14.01 7.00
C CYS A 123 7.25 13.45 7.30
N ILE A 124 7.40 12.14 7.31
CA ILE A 124 8.66 11.46 7.63
C ILE A 124 9.49 11.24 6.35
N TYR A 125 8.82 10.91 5.25
CA TYR A 125 9.46 10.58 3.97
C TYR A 125 8.94 11.50 2.86
N PRO A 126 9.27 12.81 2.88
CA PRO A 126 8.67 13.79 1.97
C PRO A 126 9.05 13.58 0.49
N GLU A 127 10.13 12.86 0.23
CA GLU A 127 10.60 12.59 -1.14
C GLU A 127 10.12 11.24 -1.69
N ALA A 128 9.24 10.54 -0.94
CA ALA A 128 8.90 9.15 -1.26
C ALA A 128 8.04 9.00 -2.52
N ALA A 129 7.24 9.99 -2.86
CA ALA A 129 6.32 9.92 -4.00
C ALA A 129 6.34 11.20 -4.82
N ASP A 130 6.11 11.05 -6.13
CA ASP A 130 5.99 12.19 -7.05
C ASP A 130 4.63 12.85 -6.94
N LYS A 131 3.58 12.07 -6.64
CA LYS A 131 2.20 12.54 -6.48
C LYS A 131 1.55 11.82 -5.32
N LEU A 132 0.68 12.55 -4.61
CA LEU A 132 -0.08 12.04 -3.48
C LEU A 132 -1.57 12.29 -3.72
N ILE A 133 -2.40 11.28 -3.46
CA ILE A 133 -3.85 11.36 -3.60
C ILE A 133 -4.47 10.94 -2.27
N TYR A 134 -5.26 11.81 -1.70
CA TYR A 134 -5.99 11.55 -0.45
C TYR A 134 -7.48 11.47 -0.75
N VAL A 135 -8.11 10.36 -0.42
CA VAL A 135 -9.53 10.12 -0.65
C VAL A 135 -10.22 9.87 0.69
N GLY A 136 -11.31 10.60 0.93
CA GLY A 136 -12.05 10.46 2.18
C GLY A 136 -11.24 10.86 3.41
N THR A 137 -10.30 11.79 3.23
CA THR A 137 -9.49 12.30 4.35
C THR A 137 -10.30 13.29 5.18
N GLY A 138 -9.97 13.36 6.47
CA GLY A 138 -10.59 14.30 7.38
C GLY A 138 -9.69 15.45 7.75
N GLN A 139 -10.23 16.38 8.54
CA GLN A 139 -9.43 17.42 9.18
C GLN A 139 -8.90 16.93 10.53
N PRO A 140 -7.72 17.37 10.93
CA PRO A 140 -7.18 17.02 12.24
C PRO A 140 -7.98 17.65 13.37
#